data_5fc5d221fb5b951180aa22b028ebc524
#
_entry.id   5fc5d221fb5b951180aa22b028ebc524
#
_cell.length_a   1.000
_cell.length_b   1.000
_cell.length_c   1.000
_cell.angle_alpha   90.00
_cell.angle_beta   90.00
_cell.angle_gamma   90.00
#
_symmetry.space_group_name_H-M   'P 1'
#
loop_
_entity.id
_entity.type
_entity.pdbx_description
1 polymer ?
#
loop_
_entity_poly.entity_id
_entity_poly.type
_entity_poly.pdbx_seq_one_letter_code
_entity_poly.pdbx_strand_id
1 'polypeptide(L)'
;MLGSVDALSTLRGNGQKDSVLEGLHLLQATSAEPNPVKFKLVGTELNIDAGMFDIPVSVYPICKGDQFLAYPLVGSEHQRWGIVAKITGSGRTGTMTGSNSCKVDGVAVTYGSGKVMAPKSAKSGDRVAVIPYGTPNNVKYALVPIDYRRYTECGYYGGH
;
A
#
# COMPACT_ATOMS: atom_id res chain seq x y z
N MET A 1 -21.54 12.65 -1.25
CA MET A 1 -21.56 12.25 -1.74
C MET A 1 -21.75 11.90 -1.52
N LEU A 2 -22.11 11.99 -1.39
CA LEU A 2 -22.26 11.17 -1.23
C LEU A 2 -21.53 10.66 -1.01
N GLY A 3 -21.60 10.67 0.22
CA GLY A 3 -20.72 9.57 0.35
C GLY A 3 -20.70 8.76 -0.90
N SER A 4 -19.61 8.13 -1.12
CA SER A 4 -19.47 7.41 -2.37
C SER A 4 -20.51 6.31 -2.54
N VAL A 5 -20.94 5.69 -1.44
CA VAL A 5 -21.94 4.63 -1.51
C VAL A 5 -23.29 5.18 -1.96
N ASP A 6 -23.70 6.26 -1.36
CA ASP A 6 -24.97 6.88 -1.72
C ASP A 6 -24.92 7.45 -3.13
N ALA A 7 -23.79 8.04 -3.51
CA ALA A 7 -23.62 8.56 -4.84
C ALA A 7 -23.70 7.43 -5.89
N LEU A 8 -23.09 6.31 -5.61
CA LEU A 8 -23.16 5.17 -6.51
C LEU A 8 -24.59 4.64 -6.64
N SER A 9 -25.29 4.55 -5.53
CA SER A 9 -26.67 4.11 -5.54
C SER A 9 -27.53 5.04 -6.41
N THR A 10 -27.36 6.33 -6.24
CA THR A 10 -28.08 7.33 -7.02
C THR A 10 -27.77 7.24 -8.50
N LEU A 11 -26.49 7.11 -8.84
CA LEU A 11 -26.07 7.05 -10.23
C LEU A 11 -26.56 5.81 -10.95
N ARG A 12 -26.76 4.73 -10.25
CA ARG A 12 -27.21 3.48 -10.84
C ARG A 12 -28.72 3.39 -11.03
N GLY A 13 -29.43 4.25 -10.38
CA GLY A 13 -30.88 4.28 -10.51
C GLY A 13 -31.60 3.30 -9.58
N ASN A 14 -32.90 3.27 -9.71
CA ASN A 14 -33.77 2.63 -8.72
C ASN A 14 -33.68 1.12 -8.70
N GLY A 15 -33.57 0.50 -9.81
CA GLY A 15 -33.52 -0.94 -9.90
C GLY A 15 -32.18 -1.54 -9.58
N GLN A 16 -31.24 -0.70 -9.17
CA GLN A 16 -29.84 -1.07 -9.06
C GLN A 16 -29.31 -1.02 -7.65
N LYS A 17 -30.19 -1.16 -6.67
CA LYS A 17 -29.76 -1.05 -5.27
C LYS A 17 -28.66 -2.00 -4.91
N ASP A 18 -28.73 -3.23 -5.35
CA ASP A 18 -27.74 -4.22 -5.02
C ASP A 18 -26.40 -3.90 -5.66
N SER A 19 -26.41 -3.17 -6.73
CA SER A 19 -25.19 -2.83 -7.44
C SER A 19 -24.39 -1.73 -6.77
N VAL A 20 -24.86 -1.15 -5.67
CA VAL A 20 -24.05 -0.21 -4.89
C VAL A 20 -22.76 -0.86 -4.44
N LEU A 21 -22.74 -2.17 -4.27
CA LEU A 21 -21.54 -2.91 -3.92
C LEU A 21 -20.75 -3.39 -5.11
N GLU A 22 -21.20 -3.09 -6.33
CA GLU A 22 -20.46 -3.43 -7.53
C GLU A 22 -19.54 -2.27 -7.90
N GLY A 23 -18.53 -2.59 -8.70
CA GLY A 23 -17.61 -1.60 -9.22
C GLY A 23 -16.53 -1.24 -8.20
N LEU A 24 -15.76 -0.23 -8.53
CA LEU A 24 -14.62 0.20 -7.73
C LEU A 24 -15.06 1.17 -6.65
N HIS A 25 -14.51 0.96 -5.48
CA HIS A 25 -14.74 1.80 -4.31
C HIS A 25 -13.42 2.33 -3.80
N LEU A 26 -13.44 3.52 -3.24
CA LEU A 26 -12.27 4.13 -2.65
C LEU A 26 -12.22 3.78 -1.17
N LEU A 27 -11.11 3.22 -0.75
CA LEU A 27 -10.86 2.86 0.64
C LEU A 27 -9.69 3.67 1.18
N GLN A 28 -9.68 3.83 2.49
CA GLN A 28 -8.56 4.48 3.17
C GLN A 28 -8.13 3.62 4.35
N ALA A 29 -6.83 3.38 4.46
CA ALA A 29 -6.27 2.66 5.60
C ALA A 29 -6.35 3.52 6.85
N THR A 30 -6.89 2.95 7.93
CA THR A 30 -7.05 3.67 9.21
C THR A 30 -5.99 3.30 10.23
N SER A 31 -5.20 2.26 9.94
CA SER A 31 -4.07 1.87 10.76
C SER A 31 -2.93 1.41 9.87
N ALA A 32 -1.69 1.59 10.35
CA ALA A 32 -0.50 1.24 9.62
C ALA A 32 0.03 -0.13 10.04
N GLU A 33 0.86 -0.72 9.17
CA GLU A 33 1.62 -1.90 9.57
C GLU A 33 2.50 -1.58 10.80
N PRO A 34 2.80 -2.54 11.65
CA PRO A 34 2.39 -3.95 11.61
C PRO A 34 1.08 -4.23 12.33
N ASN A 35 0.39 -3.23 12.76
CA ASN A 35 -0.89 -3.39 13.43
C ASN A 35 -1.93 -3.94 12.44
N PRO A 36 -2.95 -4.62 12.95
CA PRO A 36 -4.03 -5.06 12.08
C PRO A 36 -4.55 -3.87 11.27
N VAL A 37 -4.53 -4.02 9.97
CA VAL A 37 -4.97 -2.96 9.08
C VAL A 37 -6.48 -2.98 8.98
N LYS A 38 -7.07 -1.82 9.12
CA LYS A 38 -8.50 -1.60 8.88
C LYS A 38 -8.64 -0.58 7.77
N PHE A 39 -9.69 -0.75 7.00
CA PHE A 39 -10.00 0.16 5.90
C PHE A 39 -11.34 0.81 6.14
N LYS A 40 -11.42 2.06 5.82
CA LYS A 40 -12.67 2.82 5.85
C LYS A 40 -13.12 3.05 4.42
N LEU A 41 -14.39 2.78 4.15
CA LEU A 41 -14.97 3.13 2.87
C LEU A 41 -15.14 4.65 2.85
N VAL A 42 -14.44 5.31 1.94
CA VAL A 42 -14.41 6.77 1.89
C VAL A 42 -15.81 7.33 1.65
N GLY A 43 -16.15 8.32 2.43
CA GLY A 43 -17.48 8.92 2.39
C GLY A 43 -18.49 8.26 3.35
N THR A 44 -18.06 7.25 4.09
CA THR A 44 -18.91 6.57 5.07
C THR A 44 -18.16 6.41 6.38
N GLU A 45 -18.86 5.95 7.41
CA GLU A 45 -18.23 5.57 8.67
C GLU A 45 -17.96 4.07 8.75
N LEU A 46 -18.12 3.36 7.64
CA LEU A 46 -17.94 1.92 7.61
C LEU A 46 -16.44 1.56 7.65
N ASN A 47 -16.06 0.84 8.71
CA ASN A 47 -14.73 0.29 8.87
C ASN A 47 -14.78 -1.20 8.62
N ILE A 48 -13.83 -1.70 7.83
CA ILE A 48 -13.78 -3.10 7.42
C ILE A 48 -12.41 -3.65 7.79
N ASP A 49 -12.40 -4.79 8.47
CA ASP A 49 -11.15 -5.42 8.87
C ASP A 49 -10.36 -5.94 7.65
N ALA A 50 -9.05 -5.87 7.76
CA ALA A 50 -8.15 -6.31 6.69
C ALA A 50 -8.39 -7.77 6.29
N GLY A 51 -8.85 -8.60 7.22
CA GLY A 51 -9.15 -10.00 6.92
C GLY A 51 -10.25 -10.20 5.89
N MET A 52 -11.04 -9.17 5.62
CA MET A 52 -12.10 -9.22 4.62
C MET A 52 -11.59 -8.86 3.22
N PHE A 53 -10.30 -8.61 3.08
CA PHE A 53 -9.71 -8.16 1.83
C PHE A 53 -8.70 -9.16 1.31
N ASP A 54 -8.68 -9.31 0.00
CA ASP A 54 -7.56 -9.93 -0.69
C ASP A 54 -6.61 -8.81 -1.08
N ILE A 55 -5.47 -8.76 -0.41
CA ILE A 55 -4.52 -7.66 -0.52
C ILE A 55 -3.29 -8.15 -1.28
N PRO A 56 -3.03 -7.63 -2.49
CA PRO A 56 -1.84 -8.04 -3.22
C PRO A 56 -0.57 -7.51 -2.57
N VAL A 57 0.51 -8.25 -2.68
CA VAL A 57 1.81 -7.87 -2.10
C VAL A 57 2.25 -6.50 -2.61
N SER A 58 1.94 -6.18 -3.85
CA SER A 58 2.38 -4.94 -4.52
C SER A 58 1.91 -3.65 -3.83
N VAL A 59 0.87 -3.71 -2.99
CA VAL A 59 0.38 -2.50 -2.31
C VAL A 59 1.04 -2.25 -0.96
N TYR A 60 1.83 -3.21 -0.48
CA TYR A 60 2.55 -3.03 0.78
C TYR A 60 3.80 -2.16 0.59
N PRO A 61 4.27 -1.48 1.64
CA PRO A 61 3.67 -1.40 2.96
C PRO A 61 2.43 -0.51 2.92
N ILE A 62 1.50 -0.76 3.82
CA ILE A 62 0.28 0.02 3.95
C ILE A 62 0.47 1.01 5.07
N CYS A 63 0.42 2.28 4.74
CA CYS A 63 0.61 3.35 5.70
C CYS A 63 -0.76 3.93 6.08
N LYS A 64 -0.87 4.41 7.30
CA LYS A 64 -2.09 5.07 7.73
C LYS A 64 -2.40 6.24 6.80
N GLY A 65 -3.63 6.29 6.33
CA GLY A 65 -4.07 7.32 5.40
C GLY A 65 -3.94 6.95 3.92
N ASP A 66 -3.28 5.84 3.62
CA ASP A 66 -3.18 5.38 2.24
C ASP A 66 -4.55 5.08 1.67
N GLN A 67 -4.72 5.39 0.41
CA GLN A 67 -5.96 5.16 -0.31
C GLN A 67 -5.79 4.08 -1.36
N PHE A 68 -6.84 3.32 -1.55
CA PHE A 68 -6.85 2.14 -2.41
C PHE A 68 -8.13 2.09 -3.23
N LEU A 69 -8.04 1.51 -4.40
CA LEU A 69 -9.20 1.08 -5.15
C LEU A 69 -9.46 -0.38 -4.84
N ALA A 70 -10.72 -0.70 -4.56
CA ALA A 70 -11.13 -2.06 -4.26
C ALA A 70 -12.48 -2.34 -4.88
N TYR A 71 -12.80 -3.62 -5.02
CA TYR A 71 -14.09 -4.05 -5.52
C TYR A 71 -14.61 -5.22 -4.67
N PRO A 72 -15.93 -5.33 -4.54
CA PRO A 72 -16.52 -6.45 -3.82
C PRO A 72 -16.37 -7.73 -4.63
N LEU A 73 -16.01 -8.81 -3.98
CA LEU A 73 -15.92 -10.11 -4.62
C LEU A 73 -17.29 -10.79 -4.61
N VAL A 74 -17.68 -11.28 -5.76
CA VAL A 74 -18.98 -11.91 -5.93
C VAL A 74 -18.89 -13.41 -5.60
N GLY A 75 -19.96 -13.95 -5.03
CA GLY A 75 -20.07 -15.38 -4.80
C GLY A 75 -19.50 -15.87 -3.48
N SER A 76 -19.01 -14.97 -2.64
CA SER A 76 -18.58 -15.37 -1.31
C SER A 76 -19.74 -15.34 -0.34
N GLU A 77 -19.73 -16.27 0.60
CA GLU A 77 -20.74 -16.37 1.64
C GLU A 77 -20.75 -15.12 2.52
N HIS A 78 -19.57 -14.59 2.78
CA HIS A 78 -19.40 -13.32 3.46
C HIS A 78 -18.81 -12.32 2.48
N GLN A 79 -19.17 -11.07 2.62
CA GLN A 79 -18.64 -10.06 1.74
C GLN A 79 -17.13 -9.96 1.87
N ARG A 80 -16.45 -10.21 0.77
CA ARG A 80 -15.00 -10.02 0.67
C ARG A 80 -14.72 -8.96 -0.39
N TRP A 81 -13.53 -8.40 -0.31
CA TRP A 81 -13.11 -7.34 -1.20
C TRP A 81 -11.75 -7.67 -1.81
N GLY A 82 -11.56 -7.27 -3.03
CA GLY A 82 -10.25 -7.34 -3.67
C GLY A 82 -9.67 -5.94 -3.81
N ILE A 83 -8.44 -5.74 -3.37
CA ILE A 83 -7.74 -4.48 -3.59
C ILE A 83 -7.07 -4.55 -4.95
N VAL A 84 -7.34 -3.55 -5.77
CA VAL A 84 -6.80 -3.44 -7.14
C VAL A 84 -5.46 -2.71 -7.12
N ALA A 85 -5.41 -1.57 -6.45
CA ALA A 85 -4.25 -0.69 -6.51
C ALA A 85 -4.21 0.24 -5.32
N LYS A 86 -3.01 0.65 -4.96
CA LYS A 86 -2.79 1.75 -4.02
C LYS A 86 -2.64 3.04 -4.82
N ILE A 87 -3.44 4.04 -4.46
CA ILE A 87 -3.47 5.32 -5.17
C ILE A 87 -2.39 6.26 -4.64
N THR A 88 -2.18 6.23 -3.32
CA THR A 88 -1.19 7.09 -2.67
C THR A 88 0.22 6.54 -2.81
N GLY A 89 1.21 7.40 -2.76
CA GLY A 89 2.59 7.04 -3.02
C GLY A 89 3.44 6.71 -1.80
N SER A 90 2.87 6.73 -0.60
CA SER A 90 3.63 6.48 0.62
C SER A 90 4.17 5.05 0.68
N GLY A 91 5.25 4.85 1.42
CA GLY A 91 5.86 3.54 1.58
C GLY A 91 6.75 3.10 0.44
N ARG A 92 6.97 3.94 -0.54
CA ARG A 92 7.78 3.60 -1.73
C ARG A 92 9.27 3.81 -1.52
N THR A 93 9.63 4.63 -0.55
CA THR A 93 11.01 4.95 -0.23
C THR A 93 11.25 4.83 1.27
N GLY A 94 12.51 4.79 1.66
CA GLY A 94 12.90 4.74 3.06
C GLY A 94 14.34 5.17 3.23
N THR A 95 14.79 5.16 4.49
CA THR A 95 16.15 5.49 4.87
C THR A 95 16.74 4.33 5.64
N MET A 96 17.92 3.89 5.23
CA MET A 96 18.64 2.85 5.97
C MET A 96 19.00 3.35 7.36
N THR A 97 18.74 2.54 8.36
CA THR A 97 19.12 2.83 9.75
C THR A 97 20.30 1.99 10.19
N GLY A 98 20.73 1.06 9.37
CA GLY A 98 21.86 0.19 9.56
C GLY A 98 22.09 -0.60 8.29
N SER A 99 22.93 -1.60 8.33
CA SER A 99 23.22 -2.42 7.15
C SER A 99 22.05 -3.31 6.73
N ASN A 100 21.18 -3.66 7.67
CA ASN A 100 20.05 -4.56 7.44
C ASN A 100 18.76 -4.04 8.07
N SER A 101 18.62 -2.73 8.19
CA SER A 101 17.42 -2.14 8.77
C SER A 101 17.04 -0.87 8.01
N CYS A 102 15.75 -0.60 7.96
CA CYS A 102 15.23 0.52 7.17
C CYS A 102 14.01 1.11 7.84
N LYS A 103 13.98 2.43 7.89
CA LYS A 103 12.79 3.20 8.24
C LYS A 103 12.09 3.59 6.95
N VAL A 104 10.96 2.95 6.70
CA VAL A 104 10.16 3.22 5.50
C VAL A 104 9.32 4.47 5.73
N ASP A 105 9.26 5.32 4.75
CA ASP A 105 8.51 6.57 4.83
C ASP A 105 7.02 6.30 5.01
N GLY A 106 6.45 6.87 6.07
CA GLY A 106 5.04 6.69 6.40
C GLY A 106 4.75 5.50 7.31
N VAL A 107 5.70 4.60 7.52
CA VAL A 107 5.54 3.45 8.40
C VAL A 107 6.05 3.78 9.78
N ALA A 108 5.29 3.42 10.80
CA ALA A 108 5.61 3.80 12.18
C ALA A 108 6.81 3.06 12.75
N VAL A 109 7.13 1.89 12.23
CA VAL A 109 8.18 1.03 12.77
C VAL A 109 9.37 0.94 11.83
N THR A 110 10.53 0.59 12.40
CA THR A 110 11.73 0.29 11.62
C THR A 110 11.75 -1.20 11.32
N TYR A 111 11.91 -1.55 10.06
CA TYR A 111 12.05 -2.95 9.67
C TYR A 111 13.49 -3.39 9.80
N GLY A 112 13.68 -4.58 10.38
CA GLY A 112 15.00 -5.12 10.58
C GLY A 112 15.31 -6.33 9.71
N SER A 113 16.40 -6.96 10.04
CA SER A 113 16.84 -8.21 9.40
C SER A 113 15.72 -9.24 9.42
N GLY A 114 15.55 -9.92 8.32
CA GLY A 114 14.45 -10.87 8.12
C GLY A 114 13.22 -10.27 7.47
N LYS A 115 12.99 -8.97 7.61
CA LYS A 115 11.91 -8.26 6.96
C LYS A 115 12.39 -7.52 5.70
N VAL A 116 13.63 -7.08 5.72
CA VAL A 116 14.22 -6.35 4.60
C VAL A 116 15.43 -7.08 4.05
N MET A 117 15.67 -6.92 2.78
CA MET A 117 16.86 -7.42 2.09
C MET A 117 17.57 -6.23 1.46
N ALA A 118 18.74 -5.91 1.99
CA ALA A 118 19.53 -4.78 1.51
C ALA A 118 20.82 -5.28 0.84
N PRO A 119 21.33 -4.56 -0.16
CA PRO A 119 22.63 -4.90 -0.73
C PRO A 119 23.74 -4.66 0.29
N LYS A 120 24.84 -5.40 0.13
CA LYS A 120 25.96 -5.29 1.06
C LYS A 120 26.57 -3.89 1.13
N SER A 121 26.40 -3.12 0.08
CA SER A 121 26.91 -1.75 0.02
C SER A 121 26.07 -0.73 0.73
N ALA A 122 24.86 -1.11 1.18
CA ALA A 122 23.96 -0.17 1.84
C ALA A 122 24.50 0.23 3.22
N LYS A 123 24.38 1.50 3.53
CA LYS A 123 24.85 2.08 4.78
C LYS A 123 23.75 2.88 5.44
N SER A 124 23.88 3.04 6.76
CA SER A 124 22.97 3.91 7.50
C SER A 124 22.94 5.31 6.87
N GLY A 125 21.76 5.84 6.70
CA GLY A 125 21.56 7.14 6.07
C GLY A 125 21.26 7.08 4.58
N ASP A 126 21.51 5.95 3.92
CA ASP A 126 21.22 5.83 2.50
C ASP A 126 19.72 5.85 2.24
N ARG A 127 19.33 6.53 1.19
CA ARG A 127 17.95 6.50 0.72
C ARG A 127 17.76 5.29 -0.19
N VAL A 128 16.65 4.62 -0.03
CA VAL A 128 16.35 3.40 -0.78
C VAL A 128 14.93 3.42 -1.32
N ALA A 129 14.74 2.79 -2.45
CA ALA A 129 13.42 2.39 -2.92
C ALA A 129 13.02 1.12 -2.20
N VAL A 130 11.76 1.00 -1.85
CA VAL A 130 11.21 -0.12 -1.07
C VAL A 130 10.29 -0.92 -1.98
N ILE A 131 10.65 -2.17 -2.22
CA ILE A 131 9.94 -3.03 -3.15
C ILE A 131 9.41 -4.24 -2.39
N PRO A 132 8.09 -4.38 -2.24
CA PRO A 132 7.53 -5.52 -1.53
C PRO A 132 7.64 -6.79 -2.36
N TYR A 133 7.85 -7.92 -1.68
CA TYR A 133 7.86 -9.22 -2.29
C TYR A 133 7.41 -10.28 -1.28
N GLY A 134 7.23 -11.50 -1.73
CA GLY A 134 6.79 -12.59 -0.88
C GLY A 134 5.31 -12.88 -1.05
N THR A 135 4.68 -13.24 0.04
CA THR A 135 3.24 -13.55 0.05
C THR A 135 2.49 -12.56 0.94
N PRO A 136 1.17 -12.43 0.78
CA PRO A 136 0.40 -11.51 1.64
C PRO A 136 0.54 -11.78 3.13
N ASN A 137 0.80 -13.03 3.52
CA ASN A 137 0.99 -13.38 4.93
C ASN A 137 2.42 -13.20 5.40
N ASN A 138 3.35 -12.98 4.49
CA ASN A 138 4.76 -12.83 4.81
C ASN A 138 5.40 -11.88 3.81
N VAL A 139 5.02 -10.63 3.89
CA VAL A 139 5.55 -9.58 3.02
C VAL A 139 6.93 -9.19 3.51
N LYS A 140 7.87 -9.15 2.59
CA LYS A 140 9.22 -8.67 2.81
C LYS A 140 9.54 -7.56 1.82
N TYR A 141 10.60 -6.84 2.06
CA TYR A 141 10.95 -5.67 1.27
C TYR A 141 12.37 -5.76 0.77
N ALA A 142 12.53 -5.67 -0.53
CA ALA A 142 13.84 -5.50 -1.15
C ALA A 142 14.14 -4.01 -1.20
N LEU A 143 15.34 -3.64 -0.80
CA LEU A 143 15.77 -2.26 -0.72
C LEU A 143 16.79 -1.98 -1.83
N VAL A 144 16.47 -0.99 -2.66
CA VAL A 144 17.34 -0.60 -3.77
C VAL A 144 17.85 0.81 -3.49
N PRO A 145 19.16 1.02 -3.34
CA PRO A 145 19.69 2.33 -3.06
C PRO A 145 19.34 3.34 -4.13
N ILE A 146 18.96 4.53 -3.70
CA ILE A 146 18.72 5.67 -4.56
C ILE A 146 19.87 6.65 -4.30
N ASP A 147 20.77 6.78 -5.25
CA ASP A 147 21.91 7.67 -5.11
C ASP A 147 21.85 8.71 -6.20
N TYR A 148 21.25 9.84 -5.86
CA TYR A 148 21.07 10.93 -6.82
C TYR A 148 22.39 11.46 -7.32
N ARG A 149 23.40 11.50 -6.46
CA ARG A 149 24.72 11.97 -6.87
C ARG A 149 25.36 10.98 -7.86
N ARG A 150 25.34 9.74 -7.50
CA ARG A 150 25.87 8.71 -8.37
C ARG A 150 25.10 8.63 -9.70
N TYR A 151 23.79 8.78 -9.61
CA TYR A 151 22.95 8.80 -10.80
C TYR A 151 23.29 9.99 -11.70
N THR A 152 23.46 11.16 -11.08
CA THR A 152 23.85 12.35 -11.80
C THR A 152 25.23 12.18 -12.41
N GLU A 153 26.16 11.62 -11.67
CA GLU A 153 27.49 11.32 -12.17
C GLU A 153 27.45 10.32 -13.32
N CYS A 154 26.67 9.27 -13.19
CA CYS A 154 26.52 8.31 -14.29
C CYS A 154 25.94 8.97 -15.54
N GLY A 155 24.96 9.81 -15.38
CA GLY A 155 24.39 10.55 -16.49
C GLY A 155 25.40 11.49 -17.10
N TYR A 156 26.19 12.09 -16.26
CA TYR A 156 27.26 12.98 -16.68
C TYR A 156 28.38 12.21 -17.40
N TYR A 157 28.80 11.12 -16.80
CA TYR A 157 29.84 10.26 -17.38
C TYR A 157 29.37 9.54 -18.63
N GLY A 158 28.08 9.26 -18.70
CA GLY A 158 27.53 8.70 -19.91
C GLY A 158 27.69 9.57 -21.12
N GLY A 159 27.95 10.87 -20.90
CA GLY A 159 28.25 11.81 -21.94
C GLY A 159 29.71 11.81 -22.39
N HIS A 160 30.50 11.05 -21.72
CA HIS A 160 31.92 10.94 -22.10
C HIS A 160 32.14 9.83 -23.14
#